data_e841827ba5cd25dbfccba607f8984bb3
#
_entry.id   e841827ba5cd25dbfccba607f8984bb3
#
_cell.length_a   1.000
_cell.length_b   1.000
_cell.length_c   1.000
_cell.angle_alpha   90.00
_cell.angle_beta   90.00
_cell.angle_gamma   90.00
#
_symmetry.space_group_name_H-M   'P 1'
#
loop_
_entity.id
_entity.type
_entity.pdbx_description
1 polymer ?
#
loop_
_entity_poly.entity_id
_entity_poly.type
_entity_poly.pdbx_seq_one_letter_code
_entity_poly.pdbx_strand_id
1 'polypeptide(L)'
;MRNIKLFFLIFFLFTFKNEAQSLKNEFVVVVDAGHGGKDPGNRGNGYFEKNIALKIALNVGQTLSKNGVKVVYTRKKDVFVDLFRRAQIANEANA
;
A
#
# COMPACT_ATOMS: atom_id res chain seq x y z
N MET A 1 -33.67 -31.48 19.91
CA MET A 1 -33.94 -30.76 18.68
C MET A 1 -33.65 -29.25 18.76
N ARG A 2 -33.90 -28.59 19.89
CA ARG A 2 -33.56 -27.14 20.01
C ARG A 2 -32.05 -26.86 19.92
N ASN A 3 -31.20 -27.75 20.38
CA ASN A 3 -29.76 -27.57 20.43
C ASN A 3 -29.11 -27.63 19.04
N ILE A 4 -29.70 -28.36 18.10
CA ILE A 4 -29.21 -28.48 16.73
C ILE A 4 -29.38 -27.18 15.95
N LYS A 5 -30.51 -26.48 16.11
CA LYS A 5 -30.75 -25.20 15.43
C LYS A 5 -29.80 -24.10 15.90
N LEU A 6 -29.46 -24.07 17.18
CA LEU A 6 -28.51 -23.11 17.76
C LEU A 6 -27.11 -23.35 17.23
N PHE A 7 -26.71 -24.60 17.06
CA PHE A 7 -25.39 -24.98 16.53
C PHE A 7 -25.20 -24.49 15.07
N PHE A 8 -26.20 -24.63 14.22
CA PHE A 8 -26.16 -24.13 12.85
C PHE A 8 -26.02 -22.60 12.77
N LEU A 9 -26.67 -21.87 13.66
CA LEU A 9 -26.59 -20.41 13.68
C LEU A 9 -25.18 -19.93 14.04
N ILE A 10 -24.52 -20.56 15.00
CA ILE A 10 -23.15 -20.25 15.41
C ILE A 10 -22.15 -20.53 14.28
N PHE A 11 -22.31 -21.62 13.54
CA PHE A 11 -21.47 -21.98 12.42
C PHE A 11 -21.56 -20.95 11.27
N PHE A 12 -22.75 -20.45 10.99
CA PHE A 12 -22.97 -19.43 9.97
C PHE A 12 -22.27 -18.11 10.31
N LEU A 13 -22.34 -17.67 11.56
CA LEU A 13 -21.67 -16.46 12.04
C LEU A 13 -20.15 -16.56 11.93
N PHE A 14 -19.59 -17.72 12.19
CA PHE A 14 -18.16 -17.98 12.08
C PHE A 14 -17.65 -17.87 10.62
N THR A 15 -18.39 -18.42 9.68
CA THR A 15 -18.06 -18.36 8.25
C THR A 15 -18.07 -16.91 7.74
N PHE A 16 -19.00 -16.10 8.18
CA PHE A 16 -19.12 -14.68 7.80
C PHE A 16 -17.90 -13.85 8.24
N LYS A 17 -17.35 -14.10 9.42
CA LYS A 17 -16.14 -13.42 9.90
C LYS A 17 -14.92 -13.71 9.04
N ASN A 18 -14.76 -14.93 8.54
CA ASN A 18 -13.64 -15.33 7.70
C ASN A 18 -13.62 -14.60 6.34
N GLU A 19 -14.76 -14.38 5.72
CA GLU A 19 -14.87 -13.63 4.47
C GLU A 19 -14.47 -12.17 4.65
N ALA A 20 -14.85 -11.52 5.74
CA ALA A 20 -14.51 -10.14 6.03
C ALA A 20 -13.00 -9.93 6.22
N GLN A 21 -12.28 -10.90 6.81
CA GLN A 21 -10.82 -10.86 6.96
C GLN A 21 -10.10 -11.06 5.63
N SER A 22 -10.60 -11.93 4.76
CA SER A 22 -10.03 -12.20 3.43
C SER A 22 -10.03 -10.94 2.56
N LEU A 23 -11.10 -10.13 2.59
CA LEU A 23 -11.22 -8.89 1.81
C LEU A 23 -10.19 -7.83 2.22
N LYS A 24 -9.83 -7.74 3.50
CA LYS A 24 -8.82 -6.79 4.00
C LYS A 24 -7.41 -7.09 3.50
N ASN A 25 -7.08 -8.35 3.22
CA ASN A 25 -5.75 -8.80 2.83
C ASN A 25 -5.47 -8.65 1.33
N GLU A 26 -6.47 -8.31 0.53
CA GLU A 26 -6.37 -8.20 -0.94
C GLU A 26 -6.04 -6.79 -1.42
N PHE A 27 -6.16 -5.77 -0.55
CA PHE A 27 -5.99 -4.38 -0.94
C PHE A 27 -4.53 -3.96 -0.79
N VAL A 28 -3.89 -3.62 -1.93
CA VAL A 28 -2.48 -3.19 -1.98
C VAL A 28 -2.44 -1.78 -2.53
N VAL A 29 -1.70 -0.89 -1.85
CA VAL A 29 -1.43 0.47 -2.32
C VAL A 29 0.04 0.59 -2.69
N VAL A 30 0.33 1.03 -3.90
CA VAL A 30 1.68 1.41 -4.30
C VAL A 30 1.85 2.90 -4.09
N VAL A 31 2.86 3.28 -3.32
CA VAL A 31 3.22 4.67 -3.08
C VAL A 31 4.43 5.00 -3.96
N ASP A 32 4.24 5.96 -4.86
CA ASP A 32 5.21 6.32 -5.88
C ASP A 32 5.85 7.67 -5.56
N ALA A 33 7.07 7.65 -5.04
CA ALA A 33 7.85 8.87 -4.84
C ALA A 33 8.48 9.29 -6.16
N GLY A 34 7.94 10.34 -6.77
CA GLY A 34 8.42 10.84 -8.05
C GLY A 34 9.90 11.27 -8.02
N HIS A 35 10.54 11.24 -9.18
CA HIS A 35 11.95 11.61 -9.35
C HIS A 35 12.89 10.69 -8.57
N GLY A 36 14.09 11.15 -8.23
CA GLY A 36 15.07 10.37 -7.46
C GLY A 36 16.39 10.21 -8.17
N GLY A 37 17.48 10.11 -7.40
CA GLY A 37 18.83 9.94 -7.94
C GLY A 37 19.21 11.05 -8.90
N LYS A 38 19.51 10.70 -10.14
CA LYS A 38 19.89 11.64 -11.21
C LYS A 38 18.78 12.58 -11.65
N ASP A 39 17.52 12.28 -11.31
CA ASP A 39 16.37 13.15 -11.60
C ASP A 39 15.97 13.90 -10.33
N PRO A 40 16.39 15.18 -10.19
CA PRO A 40 16.07 15.95 -9.00
C PRO A 40 14.63 16.47 -8.99
N GLY A 41 13.91 16.41 -10.12
CA GLY A 41 12.66 17.10 -10.31
C GLY A 41 12.87 18.61 -10.36
N ASN A 42 11.89 19.38 -9.92
CA ASN A 42 11.99 20.83 -9.88
C ASN A 42 13.00 21.27 -8.78
N ARG A 43 13.73 22.34 -9.08
CA ARG A 43 14.70 22.95 -8.17
C ARG A 43 14.24 24.35 -7.82
N GLY A 44 14.18 24.69 -6.55
CA GLY A 44 13.81 26.03 -6.13
C GLY A 44 14.17 26.28 -4.68
N ASN A 45 14.68 27.47 -4.38
CA ASN A 45 14.95 27.93 -3.01
C ASN A 45 15.79 26.94 -2.17
N GLY A 46 16.76 26.27 -2.81
CA GLY A 46 17.63 25.29 -2.13
C GLY A 46 17.03 23.91 -1.92
N TYR A 47 15.83 23.66 -2.43
CA TYR A 47 15.15 22.38 -2.31
C TYR A 47 15.11 21.63 -3.66
N PHE A 48 15.15 20.30 -3.58
CA PHE A 48 14.89 19.40 -4.71
C PHE A 48 13.57 18.69 -4.52
N GLU A 49 12.77 18.66 -5.56
CA GLU A 49 11.46 17.98 -5.53
C GLU A 49 11.58 16.51 -5.12
N LYS A 50 12.63 15.81 -5.57
CA LYS A 50 12.85 14.39 -5.23
C LYS A 50 12.88 14.13 -3.72
N ASN A 51 13.45 15.06 -2.95
CA ASN A 51 13.58 14.91 -1.49
C ASN A 51 12.24 15.14 -0.80
N ILE A 52 11.48 16.12 -1.25
CA ILE A 52 10.13 16.40 -0.74
C ILE A 52 9.20 15.23 -1.09
N ALA A 53 9.26 14.75 -2.33
CA ALA A 53 8.44 13.63 -2.78
C ALA A 53 8.72 12.37 -1.96
N LEU A 54 9.98 12.08 -1.67
CA LEU A 54 10.36 10.92 -0.85
C LEU A 54 9.82 11.03 0.57
N LYS A 55 9.98 12.18 1.19
CA LYS A 55 9.51 12.42 2.56
C LYS A 55 7.99 12.23 2.66
N ILE A 56 7.25 12.80 1.73
CA ILE A 56 5.78 12.66 1.69
C ILE A 56 5.39 11.20 1.47
N ALA A 57 6.03 10.52 0.51
CA ALA A 57 5.74 9.12 0.21
C ALA A 57 5.96 8.22 1.41
N LEU A 58 7.07 8.39 2.12
CA LEU A 58 7.36 7.60 3.32
C LEU A 58 6.33 7.84 4.43
N ASN A 59 5.93 9.09 4.63
CA ASN A 59 4.91 9.43 5.63
C ASN A 59 3.55 8.84 5.29
N VAL A 60 3.12 8.94 4.04
CA VAL A 60 1.86 8.36 3.56
C VAL A 60 1.89 6.84 3.71
N GLY A 61 2.96 6.20 3.29
CA GLY A 61 3.12 4.75 3.38
C GLY A 61 3.08 4.25 4.83
N GLN A 62 3.75 4.96 5.74
CA GLN A 62 3.71 4.61 7.16
C GLN A 62 2.31 4.72 7.74
N THR A 63 1.59 5.77 7.42
CA THR A 63 0.21 5.97 7.89
C THR A 63 -0.71 4.86 7.39
N LEU A 64 -0.62 4.52 6.10
CA LEU A 64 -1.39 3.44 5.51
C LEU A 64 -1.06 2.10 6.18
N SER A 65 0.22 1.80 6.36
CA SER A 65 0.67 0.56 6.98
C SER A 65 0.18 0.41 8.41
N LYS A 66 0.19 1.48 9.19
CA LYS A 66 -0.34 1.50 10.57
C LYS A 66 -1.85 1.22 10.61
N ASN A 67 -2.55 1.51 9.53
CA ASN A 67 -3.99 1.27 9.40
C ASN A 67 -4.30 -0.07 8.71
N GLY A 68 -3.33 -0.97 8.62
CA GLY A 68 -3.52 -2.32 8.13
C GLY A 68 -3.52 -2.46 6.61
N VAL A 69 -3.11 -1.44 5.88
CA VAL A 69 -3.02 -1.48 4.42
C VAL A 69 -1.65 -2.02 4.01
N LYS A 70 -1.63 -2.97 3.08
CA LYS A 70 -0.37 -3.44 2.49
C LYS A 70 0.19 -2.38 1.55
N VAL A 71 1.42 -1.94 1.82
CA VAL A 71 2.08 -0.85 1.09
C VAL A 71 3.30 -1.37 0.37
N VAL A 72 3.43 -0.99 -0.90
CA VAL A 72 4.61 -1.22 -1.73
C VAL A 72 5.11 0.14 -2.19
N TYR A 73 6.42 0.38 -2.10
CA TYR A 73 7.03 1.63 -2.56
C TYR A 73 7.75 1.42 -3.88
N THR A 74 7.71 2.42 -4.76
CA THR A 74 8.56 2.42 -5.95
C THR A 74 10.02 2.67 -5.58
N ARG A 75 10.26 3.51 -4.57
CA ARG A 75 11.56 3.71 -3.93
C ARG A 75 11.39 4.16 -2.49
N LYS A 76 12.40 3.88 -1.67
CA LYS A 76 12.45 4.30 -0.26
C LYS A 76 13.69 5.12 0.06
N LYS A 77 14.49 5.44 -0.95
CA LYS A 77 15.74 6.20 -0.83
C LYS A 77 15.96 7.03 -2.08
N ASP A 78 17.04 7.80 -2.12
CA ASP A 78 17.39 8.67 -3.23
C ASP A 78 18.02 7.87 -4.37
N VAL A 79 17.18 7.16 -5.12
CA VAL A 79 17.54 6.38 -6.30
C VAL A 79 16.61 6.74 -7.44
N PHE A 80 17.10 6.58 -8.68
CA PHE A 80 16.30 6.79 -9.88
C PHE A 80 15.48 5.54 -10.20
N VAL A 81 14.19 5.72 -10.48
CA VAL A 81 13.29 4.69 -10.98
C VAL A 81 12.57 5.27 -12.20
N ASP A 82 12.74 4.66 -13.37
CA ASP A 82 12.09 5.17 -14.59
C ASP A 82 10.57 4.94 -14.58
N LEU A 83 9.88 5.62 -15.49
CA LEU A 83 8.42 5.57 -15.56
C LEU A 83 7.89 4.16 -15.85
N PHE A 84 8.55 3.43 -16.74
CA PHE A 84 8.17 2.06 -17.08
C PHE A 84 8.28 1.15 -15.85
N ARG A 85 9.39 1.26 -15.11
CA ARG A 85 9.59 0.44 -13.91
C ARG A 85 8.56 0.75 -12.81
N ARG A 86 8.14 2.00 -12.67
CA ARG A 86 7.08 2.38 -11.71
C ARG A 86 5.77 1.67 -12.02
N ALA A 87 5.36 1.68 -13.29
CA ALA A 87 4.17 0.97 -13.75
C ALA A 87 4.30 -0.55 -13.54
N GLN A 88 5.46 -1.10 -13.81
CA GLN A 88 5.74 -2.52 -13.63
C GLN A 88 5.63 -2.95 -12.16
N ILE A 89 6.16 -2.15 -11.23
CA ILE A 89 6.04 -2.39 -9.79
C ILE A 89 4.57 -2.46 -9.37
N ALA A 90 3.75 -1.52 -9.85
CA ALA A 90 2.33 -1.49 -9.54
C ALA A 90 1.61 -2.73 -10.07
N ASN A 91 1.92 -3.14 -11.30
CA ASN A 91 1.32 -4.33 -11.91
C ASN A 91 1.73 -5.62 -11.19
N GLU A 92 3.00 -5.76 -10.84
CA GLU A 92 3.52 -6.92 -10.10
C GLU A 92 2.91 -7.01 -8.70
N ALA A 93 2.60 -5.88 -8.08
CA ALA A 93 2.00 -5.82 -6.76
C ALA A 93 0.49 -6.09 -6.77
N ASN A 94 -0.14 -6.14 -7.93
CA ASN A 94 -1.59 -6.24 -8.09
C ASN A 94 -2.32 -5.08 -7.39
N ALA A 95 -1.75 -3.91 -7.52
CA ALA A 95 -2.31 -2.69 -6.94
C ALA A 95 -3.53 -2.19 -7.74
#